data_5af0f7e962f95505048c99b877379919
#
_entry.id   5af0f7e962f95505048c99b877379919
#
_cell.length_a   1.000
_cell.length_b   1.000
_cell.length_c   1.000
_cell.angle_alpha   90.00
_cell.angle_beta   90.00
_cell.angle_gamma   90.00
#
_symmetry.space_group_name_H-M   'P 1'
#
loop_
_entity.id
_entity.type
_entity.pdbx_description
1 polymer ?
#
loop_
_entity_poly.entity_id
_entity_poly.type
_entity_poly.pdbx_seq_one_letter_code
_entity_poly.pdbx_strand_id
1 'polypeptide(L)'
;MTYKEEFIKFMVDSGVLTFGDFTLKSGRKAPYFINCGNYKTGEQLAKLGSFYADCIADNKIPVETLFGPAYKGIPLAVSAVIALATKYGIDVSYCFDRKEAKDHGEGGMFVGKKLADGEKVIIIDDVMTSGKALRESMPKLKSAADVNVTGMV
;
A
#
# COMPACT_ATOMS: atom_id res chain seq x y z
N MET A 1 0.94 23.23 7.35
CA MET A 1 0.84 21.79 7.73
C MET A 1 1.71 20.95 6.81
N THR A 2 2.40 20.00 7.39
CA THR A 2 3.12 18.97 6.60
C THR A 2 2.10 17.99 6.00
N TYR A 3 2.48 17.26 4.95
CA TYR A 3 1.58 16.23 4.38
C TYR A 3 1.16 15.17 5.41
N LYS A 4 2.02 14.91 6.41
CA LYS A 4 1.70 13.97 7.51
C LYS A 4 0.58 14.49 8.40
N GLU A 5 0.62 15.75 8.75
CA GLU A 5 -0.44 16.39 9.55
C GLU A 5 -1.76 16.46 8.77
N GLU A 6 -1.67 16.77 7.48
CA GLU A 6 -2.84 16.76 6.59
C GLU A 6 -3.42 15.35 6.44
N PHE A 7 -2.56 14.34 6.36
CA PHE A 7 -3.00 12.94 6.31
C PHE A 7 -3.72 12.53 7.59
N ILE A 8 -3.17 12.85 8.76
CA ILE A 8 -3.83 12.56 10.05
C ILE A 8 -5.20 13.23 10.11
N LYS A 9 -5.28 14.52 9.73
CA LYS A 9 -6.56 15.24 9.67
C LYS A 9 -7.54 14.54 8.72
N PHE A 10 -7.09 14.15 7.55
CA PHE A 10 -7.90 13.45 6.58
C PHE A 10 -8.42 12.10 7.11
N MET A 11 -7.60 11.35 7.85
CA MET A 11 -8.02 10.09 8.49
C MET A 11 -9.13 10.33 9.51
N VAL A 12 -9.04 11.40 10.31
CA VAL A 12 -10.07 11.78 11.28
C VAL A 12 -11.35 12.20 10.57
N ASP A 13 -11.25 13.10 9.61
CA ASP A 13 -12.40 13.64 8.86
C ASP A 13 -13.14 12.52 8.09
N SER A 14 -12.42 11.50 7.66
CA SER A 14 -12.98 10.34 6.96
C SER A 14 -13.55 9.25 7.90
N GLY A 15 -13.42 9.43 9.21
CA GLY A 15 -13.83 8.43 10.19
C GLY A 15 -12.97 7.16 10.18
N VAL A 16 -11.78 7.23 9.60
CA VAL A 16 -10.81 6.13 9.55
C VAL A 16 -10.04 6.03 10.85
N LEU A 17 -9.59 7.17 11.38
CA LEU A 17 -8.92 7.29 12.67
C LEU A 17 -9.92 7.77 13.71
N THR A 18 -10.15 6.96 14.72
CA THR A 18 -11.02 7.28 15.87
C THR A 18 -10.24 7.14 17.16
N PHE A 19 -10.62 7.95 18.15
CA PHE A 19 -10.01 7.94 19.48
C PHE A 19 -10.98 7.37 20.50
N GLY A 20 -10.46 6.65 21.49
CA GLY A 20 -11.25 6.01 22.52
C GLY A 20 -10.47 4.96 23.28
N ASP A 21 -11.18 4.08 23.99
CA ASP A 21 -10.60 2.95 24.69
C ASP A 21 -10.87 1.68 23.89
N PHE A 22 -9.85 1.21 23.18
CA PHE A 22 -9.94 0.04 22.31
C PHE A 22 -9.07 -1.10 22.82
N THR A 23 -9.54 -2.34 22.61
CA THR A 23 -8.75 -3.53 22.84
C THR A 23 -8.49 -4.21 21.49
N LEU A 24 -7.22 -4.32 21.10
CA LEU A 24 -6.79 -4.96 19.85
C LEU A 24 -6.97 -6.48 19.92
N LYS A 25 -6.95 -7.16 18.78
CA LYS A 25 -7.01 -8.64 18.71
C LYS A 25 -5.91 -9.32 19.53
N SER A 26 -4.76 -8.66 19.67
CA SER A 26 -3.66 -9.11 20.51
C SER A 26 -3.93 -9.01 22.02
N GLY A 27 -5.05 -8.40 22.44
CA GLY A 27 -5.37 -8.06 23.82
C GLY A 27 -4.75 -6.74 24.31
N ARG A 28 -3.94 -6.09 23.48
CA ARG A 28 -3.30 -4.82 23.83
C ARG A 28 -4.32 -3.68 23.80
N LYS A 29 -4.27 -2.80 24.80
CA LYS A 29 -5.05 -1.56 24.86
C LYS A 29 -4.45 -0.51 23.93
N ALA A 30 -5.32 0.21 23.22
CA ALA A 30 -4.90 1.32 22.36
C ALA A 30 -5.89 2.49 22.50
N PRO A 31 -5.38 3.74 22.56
CA PRO A 31 -6.23 4.93 22.68
C PRO A 31 -6.82 5.39 21.34
N TYR A 32 -6.56 4.65 20.28
CA TYR A 32 -7.08 4.91 18.94
C TYR A 32 -7.32 3.62 18.18
N PHE A 33 -8.13 3.72 17.13
CA PHE A 33 -8.40 2.63 16.20
C PHE A 33 -8.39 3.16 14.76
N ILE A 34 -7.80 2.39 13.86
CA ILE A 34 -7.73 2.70 12.43
C ILE A 34 -8.55 1.68 11.65
N ASN A 35 -9.55 2.16 10.91
CA ASN A 35 -10.38 1.33 10.02
C ASN A 35 -10.35 1.87 8.60
N CYS A 36 -9.40 1.40 7.81
CA CYS A 36 -9.24 1.80 6.41
C CYS A 36 -10.41 1.39 5.50
N GLY A 37 -11.27 0.49 5.96
CA GLY A 37 -12.52 0.17 5.28
C GLY A 37 -13.50 1.33 5.17
N ASN A 38 -13.28 2.42 5.90
CA ASN A 38 -14.08 3.63 5.81
C ASN A 38 -13.70 4.56 4.65
N TYR A 39 -12.62 4.30 3.94
CA TYR A 39 -12.37 4.91 2.64
C TYR A 39 -13.24 4.24 1.58
N LYS A 40 -14.29 4.94 1.12
CA LYS A 40 -15.35 4.34 0.29
C LYS A 40 -15.58 5.06 -1.03
N THR A 41 -15.12 6.30 -1.15
CA THR A 41 -15.42 7.14 -2.32
C THR A 41 -14.19 7.35 -3.20
N GLY A 42 -14.43 7.69 -4.47
CA GLY A 42 -13.35 8.03 -5.40
C GLY A 42 -12.54 9.23 -4.93
N GLU A 43 -13.20 10.24 -4.34
CA GLU A 43 -12.51 11.41 -3.78
C GLU A 43 -11.59 11.02 -2.63
N GLN A 44 -12.06 10.16 -1.73
CA GLN A 44 -11.23 9.64 -0.62
C GLN A 44 -10.05 8.84 -1.14
N LEU A 45 -10.26 7.95 -2.12
CA LEU A 45 -9.18 7.15 -2.70
C LEU A 45 -8.17 8.01 -3.48
N ALA A 46 -8.63 9.01 -4.21
CA ALA A 46 -7.74 9.95 -4.89
C ALA A 46 -6.85 10.71 -3.91
N LYS A 47 -7.43 11.19 -2.81
CA LYS A 47 -6.69 11.91 -1.78
C LYS A 47 -5.74 10.98 -1.01
N LEU A 48 -6.17 9.78 -0.70
CA LEU A 48 -5.34 8.76 -0.06
C LEU A 48 -4.13 8.42 -0.94
N GLY A 49 -4.35 8.15 -2.22
CA GLY A 49 -3.26 7.90 -3.17
C GLY A 49 -2.27 9.05 -3.26
N SER A 50 -2.77 10.29 -3.19
CA SER A 50 -1.92 11.49 -3.14
C SER A 50 -1.00 11.49 -1.92
N PHE A 51 -1.46 11.10 -0.74
CA PHE A 51 -0.62 11.01 0.46
C PHE A 51 0.46 9.93 0.35
N TYR A 52 0.15 8.77 -0.23
CA TYR A 52 1.15 7.75 -0.52
C TYR A 52 2.21 8.27 -1.50
N ALA A 53 1.78 8.96 -2.55
CA ALA A 53 2.68 9.57 -3.52
C ALA A 53 3.56 10.65 -2.87
N ASP A 54 3.01 11.48 -1.99
CA ASP A 54 3.75 12.49 -1.25
C ASP A 54 4.85 11.84 -0.38
N CYS A 55 4.53 10.75 0.30
CA CYS A 55 5.49 10.01 1.11
C CYS A 55 6.67 9.49 0.26
N ILE A 56 6.36 8.88 -0.87
CA ILE A 56 7.38 8.33 -1.78
C ILE A 56 8.25 9.44 -2.36
N ALA A 57 7.65 10.52 -2.84
CA ALA A 57 8.35 11.64 -3.46
C ALA A 57 9.19 12.44 -2.45
N ASP A 58 8.62 12.76 -1.29
CA ASP A 58 9.30 13.55 -0.25
C ASP A 58 10.52 12.82 0.33
N ASN A 59 10.41 11.51 0.49
CA ASN A 59 11.52 10.68 0.97
C ASN A 59 12.45 10.18 -0.15
N LYS A 60 12.17 10.54 -1.41
CA LYS A 60 12.97 10.17 -2.59
C LYS A 60 13.20 8.66 -2.68
N ILE A 61 12.20 7.86 -2.36
CA ILE A 61 12.33 6.40 -2.37
C ILE A 61 12.40 5.91 -3.82
N PRO A 62 13.48 5.22 -4.22
CA PRO A 62 13.58 4.69 -5.57
C PRO A 62 12.50 3.63 -5.82
N VAL A 63 11.79 3.72 -6.94
CA VAL A 63 10.68 2.82 -7.26
C VAL A 63 10.50 2.65 -8.76
N GLU A 64 10.18 1.44 -9.17
CA GLU A 64 9.77 1.09 -10.54
C GLU A 64 8.40 0.44 -10.54
N THR A 65 8.03 -0.26 -9.45
CA THR A 65 6.73 -0.92 -9.32
C THR A 65 6.23 -0.83 -7.88
N LEU A 66 4.94 -0.53 -7.72
CA LEU A 66 4.25 -0.63 -6.43
C LEU A 66 3.58 -2.00 -6.34
N PHE A 67 3.82 -2.70 -5.24
CA PHE A 67 3.15 -3.96 -4.94
C PHE A 67 2.09 -3.75 -3.86
N GLY A 68 0.84 -4.08 -4.17
CA GLY A 68 -0.28 -4.03 -3.22
C GLY A 68 -0.71 -5.42 -2.80
N PRO A 69 -0.39 -5.86 -1.56
CA PRO A 69 -0.84 -7.17 -1.08
C PRO A 69 -2.37 -7.28 -1.08
N ALA A 70 -2.90 -8.36 -1.67
CA ALA A 70 -4.33 -8.58 -1.68
C ALA A 70 -4.87 -8.72 -0.24
N TYR A 71 -6.01 -8.15 0.06
CA TYR A 71 -6.90 -7.44 -0.89
C TYR A 71 -6.83 -5.93 -0.73
N LYS A 72 -6.61 -5.43 0.49
CA LYS A 72 -6.64 -3.99 0.81
C LYS A 72 -5.53 -3.19 0.13
N GLY A 73 -4.36 -3.78 -0.05
CA GLY A 73 -3.25 -3.13 -0.74
C GLY A 73 -3.50 -2.85 -2.22
N ILE A 74 -4.43 -3.56 -2.85
CA ILE A 74 -4.72 -3.39 -4.29
C ILE A 74 -5.22 -1.98 -4.62
N PRO A 75 -6.33 -1.49 -4.03
CA PRO A 75 -6.79 -0.13 -4.31
C PRO A 75 -5.80 0.94 -3.87
N LEU A 76 -5.02 0.68 -2.82
CA LEU A 76 -3.99 1.61 -2.35
C LEU A 76 -2.87 1.75 -3.39
N ALA A 77 -2.34 0.64 -3.90
CA ALA A 77 -1.30 0.67 -4.93
C ALA A 77 -1.81 1.34 -6.22
N VAL A 78 -3.03 1.03 -6.65
CA VAL A 78 -3.64 1.65 -7.84
C VAL A 78 -3.79 3.16 -7.67
N SER A 79 -4.35 3.61 -6.55
CA SER A 79 -4.50 5.05 -6.30
C SER A 79 -3.16 5.76 -6.16
N ALA A 80 -2.16 5.11 -5.58
CA ALA A 80 -0.82 5.67 -5.45
C ALA A 80 -0.09 5.81 -6.79
N VAL A 81 -0.15 4.82 -7.70
CA VAL A 81 0.47 4.95 -9.04
C VAL A 81 -0.19 6.04 -9.88
N ILE A 82 -1.50 6.19 -9.78
CA ILE A 82 -2.23 7.27 -10.46
C ILE A 82 -1.77 8.63 -9.91
N ALA A 83 -1.66 8.78 -8.60
CA ALA A 83 -1.20 10.02 -7.98
C ALA A 83 0.25 10.36 -8.32
N LEU A 84 1.15 9.36 -8.34
CA LEU A 84 2.54 9.55 -8.77
C LEU A 84 2.61 10.09 -10.20
N ALA A 85 1.83 9.52 -11.11
CA ALA A 85 1.80 9.96 -12.50
C ALA A 85 1.19 11.37 -12.65
N THR A 86 0.04 11.63 -12.02
CA THR A 86 -0.71 12.88 -12.22
C THR A 86 -0.16 14.05 -11.43
N LYS A 87 0.38 13.81 -10.23
CA LYS A 87 0.88 14.87 -9.35
C LYS A 87 2.37 15.14 -9.55
N TYR A 88 3.17 14.11 -9.79
CA TYR A 88 4.64 14.22 -9.83
C TYR A 88 5.24 13.91 -11.21
N GLY A 89 4.44 13.46 -12.17
CA GLY A 89 4.95 13.02 -13.48
C GLY A 89 5.83 11.77 -13.38
N ILE A 90 5.70 11.00 -12.32
CA ILE A 90 6.45 9.77 -12.09
C ILE A 90 5.59 8.59 -12.53
N ASP A 91 5.95 8.00 -13.67
CA ASP A 91 5.23 6.86 -14.23
C ASP A 91 5.86 5.56 -13.76
N VAL A 92 5.19 4.86 -12.86
CA VAL A 92 5.60 3.56 -12.32
C VAL A 92 4.52 2.52 -12.56
N SER A 93 4.92 1.27 -12.54
CA SER A 93 4.00 0.15 -12.69
C SER A 93 3.38 -0.26 -11.37
N TYR A 94 2.37 -1.12 -11.42
CA TYR A 94 1.83 -1.76 -10.23
C TYR A 94 1.64 -3.26 -10.45
N CYS A 95 1.62 -4.00 -9.36
CA CYS A 95 1.20 -5.39 -9.34
C CYS A 95 0.56 -5.71 -7.98
N PHE A 96 -0.14 -6.82 -7.95
CA PHE A 96 -0.69 -7.37 -6.71
C PHE A 96 -0.68 -8.89 -6.78
N ASP A 97 -0.81 -9.55 -5.62
CA ASP A 97 -0.86 -10.99 -5.56
C ASP A 97 -2.30 -11.51 -5.59
N ARG A 98 -2.44 -12.79 -5.88
CA ARG A 98 -3.68 -13.54 -5.69
C ARG A 98 -3.60 -14.28 -4.36
N LYS A 99 -4.75 -14.43 -3.69
CA LYS A 99 -4.84 -15.30 -2.51
C LYS A 99 -4.73 -16.78 -2.90
N GLU A 100 -5.16 -17.12 -4.11
CA GLU A 100 -5.08 -18.46 -4.67
C GLU A 100 -4.43 -18.41 -6.06
N ALA A 101 -3.52 -19.34 -6.34
CA ALA A 101 -2.91 -19.48 -7.66
C ALA A 101 -3.97 -19.86 -8.70
N LYS A 102 -3.87 -19.27 -9.90
CA LYS A 102 -4.77 -19.59 -11.01
C LYS A 102 -4.20 -20.76 -11.80
N ASP A 103 -5.02 -21.82 -11.97
CA ASP A 103 -4.60 -23.04 -12.67
C ASP A 103 -4.66 -22.92 -14.20
N HIS A 104 -5.32 -21.88 -14.74
CA HIS A 104 -5.59 -21.73 -16.18
C HIS A 104 -5.20 -20.35 -16.71
N GLY A 105 -4.73 -20.30 -17.97
CA GLY A 105 -4.37 -19.08 -18.67
C GLY A 105 -2.99 -18.56 -18.29
N GLU A 106 -2.81 -17.25 -18.22
CA GLU A 106 -1.60 -16.62 -17.67
C GLU A 106 -1.54 -16.90 -16.17
N GLY A 107 -1.20 -18.12 -15.81
CA GLY A 107 -1.10 -18.58 -14.44
C GLY A 107 -0.06 -17.82 -13.64
N GLY A 108 -0.20 -17.86 -12.32
CA GLY A 108 0.76 -17.28 -11.40
C GLY A 108 0.09 -16.59 -10.23
N MET A 109 0.93 -16.17 -9.28
CA MET A 109 0.50 -15.51 -8.06
C MET A 109 0.25 -14.00 -8.25
N PHE A 110 0.80 -13.40 -9.32
CA PHE A 110 0.81 -11.97 -9.52
C PHE A 110 -0.04 -11.54 -10.71
N VAL A 111 -0.65 -10.36 -10.57
CA VAL A 111 -1.40 -9.66 -11.62
C VAL A 111 -0.80 -8.26 -11.75
N GLY A 112 -0.80 -7.74 -12.97
CA GLY A 112 -0.21 -6.47 -13.31
C GLY A 112 1.17 -6.64 -13.94
N LYS A 113 2.09 -5.74 -13.64
CA LYS A 113 3.42 -5.76 -14.24
C LYS A 113 4.19 -7.02 -13.78
N LYS A 114 4.77 -7.74 -14.72
CA LYS A 114 5.65 -8.88 -14.42
C LYS A 114 6.97 -8.38 -13.84
N LEU A 115 7.31 -8.85 -12.65
CA LEU A 115 8.53 -8.45 -11.95
C LEU A 115 9.78 -9.03 -12.62
N ALA A 116 10.85 -8.25 -12.61
CA ALA A 116 12.15 -8.63 -13.15
C ALA A 116 13.24 -8.52 -12.08
N ASP A 117 14.35 -9.24 -12.30
CA ASP A 117 15.49 -9.19 -11.39
C ASP A 117 16.06 -7.75 -11.30
N GLY A 118 16.38 -7.33 -10.09
CA GLY A 118 16.88 -5.99 -9.81
C GLY A 118 15.83 -4.90 -9.77
N GLU A 119 14.56 -5.21 -10.06
CA GLU A 119 13.47 -4.23 -10.07
C GLU A 119 13.24 -3.65 -8.67
N LYS A 120 13.10 -2.33 -8.60
CA LYS A 120 12.86 -1.61 -7.35
C LYS A 120 11.38 -1.60 -7.05
N VAL A 121 11.01 -2.25 -5.95
CA VAL A 121 9.61 -2.45 -5.54
C VAL A 121 9.36 -1.78 -4.19
N ILE A 122 8.28 -1.02 -4.11
CA ILE A 122 7.71 -0.55 -2.85
C ILE A 122 6.46 -1.35 -2.54
N ILE A 123 6.35 -1.85 -1.32
CA ILE A 123 5.14 -2.49 -0.81
C ILE A 123 4.20 -1.41 -0.27
N ILE A 124 2.94 -1.43 -0.70
CA ILE A 124 1.90 -0.51 -0.24
C ILE A 124 0.89 -1.28 0.59
N ASP A 125 0.70 -0.86 1.83
CA ASP A 125 -0.30 -1.47 2.71
C ASP A 125 -1.01 -0.39 3.55
N ASP A 126 -2.09 -0.79 4.26
CA ASP A 126 -2.91 0.16 5.03
C ASP A 126 -2.36 0.44 6.43
N VAL A 127 -2.03 -0.61 7.18
CA VAL A 127 -1.54 -0.51 8.56
C VAL A 127 -0.50 -1.59 8.83
N MET A 128 0.62 -1.19 9.40
CA MET A 128 1.60 -2.14 9.91
C MET A 128 1.48 -2.25 11.43
N THR A 129 1.18 -3.44 11.93
CA THR A 129 1.14 -3.73 13.37
C THR A 129 2.31 -4.63 13.79
N SER A 130 2.24 -5.92 13.44
CA SER A 130 3.28 -6.91 13.78
C SER A 130 4.32 -7.12 12.67
N GLY A 131 4.12 -6.49 11.49
CA GLY A 131 4.94 -6.74 10.31
C GLY A 131 4.61 -8.05 9.60
N LYS A 132 3.45 -8.68 9.90
CA LYS A 132 3.04 -9.95 9.28
C LYS A 132 2.89 -9.82 7.77
N ALA A 133 2.24 -8.78 7.30
CA ALA A 133 2.05 -8.53 5.87
C ALA A 133 3.38 -8.41 5.13
N LEU A 134 4.36 -7.72 5.72
CA LEU A 134 5.69 -7.61 5.16
C LEU A 134 6.38 -8.97 5.09
N ARG A 135 6.37 -9.74 6.19
CA ARG A 135 7.00 -11.06 6.24
C ARG A 135 6.37 -12.06 5.26
N GLU A 136 5.07 -11.94 5.00
CA GLU A 136 4.37 -12.78 4.01
C GLU A 136 4.64 -12.33 2.58
N SER A 137 4.78 -11.03 2.34
CA SER A 137 5.02 -10.45 1.01
C SER A 137 6.44 -10.71 0.51
N MET A 138 7.44 -10.63 1.36
CA MET A 138 8.85 -10.78 0.96
C MET A 138 9.14 -12.11 0.24
N PRO A 139 8.77 -13.29 0.78
CA PRO A 139 8.99 -14.56 0.08
C PRO A 139 8.24 -14.65 -1.26
N LYS A 140 7.02 -14.12 -1.31
CA LYS A 140 6.23 -14.10 -2.55
C LYS A 140 6.91 -13.28 -3.64
N LEU A 141 7.36 -12.08 -3.31
CA LEU A 141 8.09 -11.22 -4.24
C LEU A 141 9.38 -11.87 -4.72
N LYS A 142 10.15 -12.45 -3.81
CA LYS A 142 11.40 -13.16 -4.13
C LYS A 142 11.17 -14.42 -4.97
N SER A 143 10.02 -15.06 -4.85
CA SER A 143 9.67 -16.20 -5.71
C SER A 143 9.39 -15.80 -7.16
N ALA A 144 8.94 -14.56 -7.38
CA ALA A 144 8.65 -14.04 -8.72
C ALA A 144 9.92 -13.60 -9.46
N ALA A 145 10.82 -12.91 -8.77
CA ALA A 145 12.09 -12.42 -9.29
C ALA A 145 13.00 -11.98 -8.13
N ASP A 146 14.28 -11.79 -8.41
CA ASP A 146 15.21 -11.21 -7.43
C ASP A 146 15.05 -9.69 -7.38
N VAL A 147 13.93 -9.22 -6.85
CA VAL A 147 13.60 -7.81 -6.74
C VAL A 147 14.33 -7.14 -5.58
N ASN A 148 14.49 -5.83 -5.71
CA ASN A 148 15.01 -4.97 -4.66
C ASN A 148 13.85 -4.22 -4.00
N VAL A 149 13.40 -4.68 -2.82
CA VAL A 149 12.36 -4.00 -2.06
C VAL A 149 12.99 -2.78 -1.37
N THR A 150 12.65 -1.60 -1.88
CA THR A 150 13.25 -0.33 -1.43
C THR A 150 12.52 0.30 -0.26
N GLY A 151 11.30 -0.13 0.02
CA GLY A 151 10.53 0.37 1.15
C GLY A 151 9.16 -0.25 1.26
N MET A 152 8.48 0.11 2.34
CA MET A 152 7.07 -0.16 2.58
C MET A 152 6.43 1.14 3.07
N VAL A 153 5.33 1.53 2.44
CA VAL A 153 4.58 2.76 2.74
C VAL A 153 3.14 2.43 3.06
#